data_14ae0794125f784a5aa82675cf26b0f0
#
_entry.id   14ae0794125f784a5aa82675cf26b0f0
#
_cell.length_a   1.000
_cell.length_b   1.000
_cell.length_c   1.000
_cell.angle_alpha   90.00
_cell.angle_beta   90.00
_cell.angle_gamma   90.00
#
_symmetry.space_group_name_H-M   'P 1'
#
loop_
_entity.id
_entity.type
_entity.pdbx_description
1 polymer ?
#
loop_
_entity_poly.entity_id
_entity_poly.type
_entity_poly.pdbx_seq_one_letter_code
_entity_poly.pdbx_strand_id
1 'polypeptide(L)'
;MVDLTKEMDFSVPPQIGSVVSGQAPVSSLAYHDDGVHLFAASEEDSRLRLINCDSGQADRPAIKFEREGIRMAEATHHDLCVLYSGKGSKEQPPAQRNAVHYLSLHDNKILRNFSGHTGDITNISMSPVDDMFLSSSKDNTVRLWSLDKAGCVAELHLPPTSGLASAPYACFDGSGLVFGVSTSLDDSSGDHAIHLYDARNYKGGPFSEMKVTRSSIETALQGKGIGGDVASTLSRGKWNSMTFNKSGDQILIGADKGLGLIVDGFSDGKLNHVLLAEGAATQADTATFSGCFTPEDRTILNGNHDGTITCWDAKSGMMSCKLEGHPDRVGCVAANPKFAQIASSCSNTALWTW
;
A
#
# COMPACT_ATOMS: atom_id res chain seq x y z
N MET A 1 15.94 23.50 -6.49
CA MET A 1 16.27 22.34 -7.34
C MET A 1 16.74 21.25 -6.41
N VAL A 2 15.96 20.18 -6.30
CA VAL A 2 16.33 18.99 -5.54
C VAL A 2 17.52 18.36 -6.29
N ASP A 3 18.60 18.02 -5.57
CA ASP A 3 19.75 17.34 -6.19
C ASP A 3 19.33 15.89 -6.51
N LEU A 4 19.07 15.63 -7.77
CA LEU A 4 18.50 14.39 -8.29
C LEU A 4 19.50 13.20 -8.28
N THR A 5 20.72 13.42 -7.79
CA THR A 5 21.78 12.41 -7.76
C THR A 5 22.01 11.80 -6.37
N LYS A 6 21.34 12.32 -5.33
CA LYS A 6 21.50 11.82 -3.96
C LYS A 6 20.73 10.52 -3.75
N GLU A 7 21.39 9.57 -3.10
CA GLU A 7 20.72 8.40 -2.53
C GLU A 7 19.99 8.76 -1.23
N MET A 8 18.96 8.00 -0.88
CA MET A 8 18.26 8.13 0.41
C MET A 8 19.14 7.59 1.53
N ASP A 9 19.92 8.47 2.16
CA ASP A 9 20.82 8.11 3.26
C ASP A 9 20.21 8.52 4.60
N PHE A 10 19.57 7.57 5.28
CA PHE A 10 18.96 7.77 6.60
C PHE A 10 19.96 7.89 7.76
N SER A 11 21.26 7.84 7.52
CA SER A 11 22.26 8.27 8.52
C SER A 11 22.20 9.78 8.76
N VAL A 12 21.71 10.53 7.75
CA VAL A 12 21.37 11.95 7.87
C VAL A 12 19.87 12.05 7.65
N PRO A 13 19.07 12.33 8.68
CA PRO A 13 17.61 12.41 8.55
C PRO A 13 17.19 13.46 7.52
N PRO A 14 16.23 13.15 6.64
CA PRO A 14 15.70 14.12 5.69
C PRO A 14 14.97 15.24 6.41
N GLN A 15 14.86 16.38 5.76
CA GLN A 15 14.13 17.54 6.26
C GLN A 15 12.88 17.80 5.42
N ILE A 16 11.88 18.45 6.03
CA ILE A 16 10.70 18.89 5.29
C ILE A 16 11.11 19.99 4.33
N GLY A 17 11.09 19.69 3.03
CA GLY A 17 11.37 20.67 1.97
C GLY A 17 10.15 21.51 1.62
N SER A 18 8.95 20.91 1.62
CA SER A 18 7.70 21.62 1.37
C SER A 18 6.51 20.94 2.03
N VAL A 19 5.45 21.72 2.22
CA VAL A 19 4.16 21.23 2.76
C VAL A 19 3.02 21.72 1.89
N VAL A 20 2.24 20.77 1.37
CA VAL A 20 0.99 21.08 0.68
C VAL A 20 -0.16 20.91 1.67
N SER A 21 -0.83 21.99 2.02
CA SER A 21 -1.94 21.97 2.98
C SER A 21 -3.17 21.33 2.36
N GLY A 22 -3.75 20.38 3.07
CA GLY A 22 -5.02 19.74 2.77
C GLY A 22 -6.13 20.21 3.69
N GLN A 23 -7.38 19.89 3.34
CA GLN A 23 -8.54 20.16 4.18
C GLN A 23 -9.06 18.90 4.88
N ALA A 24 -8.60 17.74 4.47
CA ALA A 24 -9.01 16.45 5.01
C ALA A 24 -7.84 15.44 4.96
N PRO A 25 -7.85 14.42 5.84
CA PRO A 25 -6.83 13.38 5.86
C PRO A 25 -6.71 12.67 4.52
N VAL A 26 -5.48 12.44 4.09
CA VAL A 26 -5.16 11.71 2.87
C VAL A 26 -5.25 10.20 3.13
N SER A 27 -5.93 9.48 2.26
CA SER A 27 -6.15 8.03 2.34
C SER A 27 -5.21 7.22 1.46
N SER A 28 -4.64 7.80 0.41
CA SER A 28 -3.59 7.16 -0.39
C SER A 28 -2.66 8.19 -1.03
N LEU A 29 -1.39 7.80 -1.17
CA LEU A 29 -0.34 8.51 -1.89
C LEU A 29 0.22 7.58 -2.95
N ALA A 30 0.35 8.06 -4.19
CA ALA A 30 0.98 7.33 -5.27
C ALA A 30 1.86 8.28 -6.10
N TYR A 31 3.15 7.96 -6.19
CA TYR A 31 4.04 8.65 -7.12
C TYR A 31 3.82 8.14 -8.53
N HIS A 32 3.90 9.03 -9.49
CA HIS A 32 4.06 8.67 -10.89
C HIS A 32 5.51 8.24 -11.17
N ASP A 33 5.70 7.41 -12.19
CA ASP A 33 7.02 6.88 -12.58
C ASP A 33 8.04 7.95 -12.94
N ASP A 34 7.59 9.17 -13.29
CA ASP A 34 8.50 10.30 -13.54
C ASP A 34 9.14 10.86 -12.27
N GLY A 35 8.61 10.53 -11.09
CA GLY A 35 9.06 11.05 -9.80
C GLY A 35 8.70 12.51 -9.55
N VAL A 36 8.09 13.20 -10.52
CA VAL A 36 7.71 14.61 -10.45
C VAL A 36 6.29 14.79 -9.97
N HIS A 37 5.40 13.88 -10.33
CA HIS A 37 3.99 13.95 -9.98
C HIS A 37 3.65 12.99 -8.83
N LEU A 38 2.90 13.51 -7.86
CA LEU A 38 2.37 12.76 -6.74
C LEU A 38 0.85 12.93 -6.68
N PHE A 39 0.14 11.82 -6.66
CA PHE A 39 -1.31 11.78 -6.46
C PHE A 39 -1.62 11.58 -4.98
N ALA A 40 -2.44 12.47 -4.42
CA ALA A 40 -2.93 12.38 -3.05
C ALA A 40 -4.46 12.32 -3.06
N ALA A 41 -5.01 11.16 -2.72
CA ALA A 41 -6.45 10.98 -2.60
C ALA A 41 -6.90 11.11 -1.15
N SER A 42 -8.05 11.73 -0.94
CA SER A 42 -8.70 11.83 0.37
C SER A 42 -10.11 11.28 0.29
N GLU A 43 -10.37 10.25 1.10
CA GLU A 43 -11.68 9.60 1.17
C GLU A 43 -12.72 10.51 1.85
N GLU A 44 -12.29 11.33 2.80
CA GLU A 44 -13.18 12.16 3.62
C GLU A 44 -13.81 13.30 2.81
N ASP A 45 -12.99 14.07 2.07
CA ASP A 45 -13.48 15.18 1.24
C ASP A 45 -13.74 14.79 -0.22
N SER A 46 -13.49 13.53 -0.57
CA SER A 46 -13.67 12.96 -1.92
C SER A 46 -12.90 13.73 -2.98
N ARG A 47 -11.64 14.07 -2.69
CA ARG A 47 -10.78 14.84 -3.60
C ARG A 47 -9.51 14.11 -3.95
N LEU A 48 -9.08 14.31 -5.20
CA LEU A 48 -7.77 13.95 -5.71
C LEU A 48 -6.96 15.22 -5.94
N ARG A 49 -5.76 15.25 -5.40
CA ARG A 49 -4.79 16.33 -5.57
C ARG A 49 -3.62 15.83 -6.38
N LEU A 50 -3.18 16.64 -7.32
CA LEU A 50 -1.93 16.46 -8.07
C LEU A 50 -0.91 17.43 -7.50
N ILE A 51 0.18 16.90 -6.97
CA ILE A 51 1.28 17.66 -6.36
C ILE A 51 2.50 17.53 -7.28
N ASN A 52 3.09 18.66 -7.63
CA ASN A 52 4.37 18.71 -8.32
C ASN A 52 5.49 18.67 -7.27
N CYS A 53 6.28 17.63 -7.31
CA CYS A 53 7.30 17.34 -6.29
C CYS A 53 8.56 18.21 -6.41
N ASP A 54 8.80 18.79 -7.59
CA ASP A 54 9.91 19.73 -7.80
C ASP A 54 9.60 21.11 -7.21
N SER A 55 8.38 21.59 -7.43
CA SER A 55 7.93 22.88 -6.88
C SER A 55 7.43 22.78 -5.45
N GLY A 56 7.05 21.59 -5.01
CA GLY A 56 6.43 21.35 -3.71
C GLY A 56 5.04 21.96 -3.57
N GLN A 57 4.33 22.15 -4.69
CA GLN A 57 3.01 22.80 -4.72
C GLN A 57 1.99 21.95 -5.46
N ALA A 58 0.70 22.23 -5.22
CA ALA A 58 -0.35 21.64 -6.04
C ALA A 58 -0.26 22.16 -7.47
N ASP A 59 -0.21 21.25 -8.44
CA ASP A 59 -0.06 21.55 -9.85
C ASP A 59 -1.36 22.15 -10.45
N ARG A 60 -2.50 21.80 -9.84
CA ARG A 60 -3.82 22.26 -10.24
C ARG A 60 -4.81 22.23 -9.06
N PRO A 61 -6.00 22.84 -9.19
CA PRO A 61 -7.09 22.69 -8.23
C PRO A 61 -7.47 21.22 -8.04
N ALA A 62 -7.73 20.82 -6.81
CA ALA A 62 -8.13 19.45 -6.48
C ALA A 62 -9.44 19.06 -7.20
N ILE A 63 -9.46 17.85 -7.76
CA ILE A 63 -10.64 17.29 -8.43
C ILE A 63 -11.55 16.71 -7.37
N LYS A 64 -12.82 17.11 -7.34
CA LYS A 64 -13.83 16.58 -6.43
C LYS A 64 -14.70 15.55 -7.12
N PHE A 65 -14.87 14.38 -6.50
CA PHE A 65 -15.72 13.29 -6.97
C PHE A 65 -17.04 13.30 -6.20
N GLU A 66 -18.05 14.01 -6.72
CA GLU A 66 -19.31 14.23 -5.99
C GLU A 66 -20.20 13.00 -5.90
N ARG A 67 -20.17 12.11 -6.90
CA ARG A 67 -21.06 10.96 -6.99
C ARG A 67 -20.45 9.67 -6.48
N GLU A 68 -19.21 9.42 -6.85
CA GLU A 68 -18.55 8.14 -6.62
C GLU A 68 -17.65 8.20 -5.38
N GLY A 69 -17.24 9.41 -4.97
CA GLY A 69 -16.19 9.59 -3.98
C GLY A 69 -14.85 9.09 -4.50
N ILE A 70 -13.82 9.18 -3.69
CA ILE A 70 -12.53 8.54 -3.95
C ILE A 70 -12.01 7.95 -2.64
N ARG A 71 -11.45 6.75 -2.71
CA ARG A 71 -10.85 6.08 -1.57
C ARG A 71 -9.34 5.95 -1.74
N MET A 72 -8.91 5.52 -2.91
CA MET A 72 -7.52 5.36 -3.27
C MET A 72 -7.29 5.73 -4.73
N ALA A 73 -6.08 6.11 -5.02
CA ALA A 73 -5.59 6.38 -6.37
C ALA A 73 -4.24 5.72 -6.57
N GLU A 74 -3.99 5.24 -7.78
CA GLU A 74 -2.77 4.60 -8.22
C GLU A 74 -2.32 5.21 -9.53
N ALA A 75 -1.03 5.52 -9.66
CA ALA A 75 -0.45 6.05 -10.89
C ALA A 75 -0.47 5.00 -12.00
N THR A 76 -0.54 5.45 -13.25
CA THR A 76 -0.31 4.60 -14.42
C THR A 76 0.95 5.07 -15.15
N HIS A 77 1.44 4.29 -16.12
CA HIS A 77 2.59 4.69 -16.96
C HIS A 77 2.28 5.83 -17.93
N HIS A 78 0.99 6.17 -18.08
CA HIS A 78 0.57 7.26 -18.96
C HIS A 78 0.55 8.58 -18.21
N ASP A 79 1.15 9.61 -18.82
CA ASP A 79 1.22 10.95 -18.27
C ASP A 79 -0.15 11.46 -17.84
N LEU A 80 -0.24 11.99 -16.62
CA LEU A 80 -1.46 12.55 -16.07
C LEU A 80 -2.69 11.63 -16.17
N CYS A 81 -2.47 10.31 -16.07
CA CYS A 81 -3.54 9.33 -15.98
C CYS A 81 -3.45 8.55 -14.67
N VAL A 82 -4.60 8.27 -14.08
CA VAL A 82 -4.68 7.64 -12.76
C VAL A 82 -5.80 6.60 -12.71
N LEU A 83 -5.54 5.50 -12.03
CA LEU A 83 -6.57 4.57 -11.58
C LEU A 83 -7.08 5.02 -10.22
N TYR A 84 -8.39 4.97 -10.01
CA TYR A 84 -8.95 5.23 -8.70
C TYR A 84 -10.13 4.32 -8.39
N SER A 85 -10.35 4.05 -7.11
CA SER A 85 -11.59 3.44 -6.61
C SER A 85 -12.34 4.43 -5.73
N GLY A 86 -13.66 4.42 -5.87
CA GLY A 86 -14.56 5.25 -5.07
C GLY A 86 -15.30 4.45 -4.00
N LYS A 87 -16.14 5.14 -3.23
CA LYS A 87 -17.12 4.52 -2.33
C LYS A 87 -18.38 4.06 -3.07
N GLY A 88 -18.64 4.65 -4.25
CA GLY A 88 -19.86 4.48 -5.01
C GLY A 88 -21.13 4.88 -4.26
N SER A 89 -22.22 5.10 -4.98
CA SER A 89 -23.54 5.32 -4.37
C SER A 89 -24.19 3.99 -3.99
N LYS A 90 -24.86 3.94 -2.84
CA LYS A 90 -25.66 2.76 -2.42
C LYS A 90 -26.79 2.43 -3.40
N GLU A 91 -27.20 3.40 -4.22
CA GLU A 91 -28.23 3.24 -5.25
C GLU A 91 -27.73 2.52 -6.51
N GLN A 92 -26.40 2.46 -6.71
CA GLN A 92 -25.82 1.74 -7.84
C GLN A 92 -25.72 0.24 -7.58
N PRO A 93 -25.82 -0.61 -8.64
CA PRO A 93 -25.50 -2.02 -8.52
C PRO A 93 -24.09 -2.24 -7.95
N PRO A 94 -23.88 -3.27 -7.11
CA PRO A 94 -22.57 -3.50 -6.46
C PRO A 94 -21.38 -3.50 -7.43
N ALA A 95 -21.51 -4.14 -8.58
CA ALA A 95 -20.45 -4.21 -9.58
C ALA A 95 -20.06 -2.86 -10.20
N GLN A 96 -20.98 -1.88 -10.25
CA GLN A 96 -20.70 -0.52 -10.72
C GLN A 96 -20.17 0.36 -9.59
N ARG A 97 -20.72 0.19 -8.39
CA ARG A 97 -20.30 0.93 -7.21
C ARG A 97 -18.84 0.65 -6.83
N ASN A 98 -18.41 -0.60 -7.00
CA ASN A 98 -17.06 -1.07 -6.66
C ASN A 98 -16.16 -1.18 -7.90
N ALA A 99 -16.37 -0.33 -8.89
CA ALA A 99 -15.51 -0.28 -10.08
C ALA A 99 -14.19 0.44 -9.79
N VAL A 100 -13.15 0.05 -10.54
CA VAL A 100 -11.95 0.86 -10.71
C VAL A 100 -12.16 1.77 -11.93
N HIS A 101 -11.84 3.02 -11.80
CA HIS A 101 -12.00 4.03 -12.84
C HIS A 101 -10.62 4.45 -13.36
N TYR A 102 -10.47 4.52 -14.67
CA TYR A 102 -9.30 5.06 -15.33
C TYR A 102 -9.60 6.48 -15.79
N LEU A 103 -8.91 7.45 -15.22
CA LEU A 103 -9.16 8.89 -15.37
C LEU A 103 -7.99 9.57 -16.06
N SER A 104 -8.28 10.35 -17.10
CA SER A 104 -7.35 11.33 -17.67
C SER A 104 -7.50 12.65 -16.91
N LEU A 105 -6.39 13.15 -16.39
CA LEU A 105 -6.32 14.45 -15.73
C LEU A 105 -6.11 15.60 -16.72
N HIS A 106 -5.85 15.34 -18.00
CA HIS A 106 -5.76 16.41 -19.02
C HIS A 106 -7.10 17.12 -19.20
N ASP A 107 -8.17 16.35 -19.28
CA ASP A 107 -9.53 16.84 -19.55
C ASP A 107 -10.56 16.40 -18.50
N ASN A 108 -10.08 15.77 -17.42
CA ASN A 108 -10.88 15.23 -16.30
C ASN A 108 -11.98 14.25 -16.78
N LYS A 109 -11.67 13.44 -17.79
CA LYS A 109 -12.60 12.44 -18.31
C LYS A 109 -12.23 11.03 -17.88
N ILE A 110 -13.24 10.27 -17.53
CA ILE A 110 -13.10 8.83 -17.33
C ILE A 110 -12.90 8.17 -18.69
N LEU A 111 -11.73 7.57 -18.88
CA LEU A 111 -11.37 6.86 -20.10
C LEU A 111 -12.02 5.47 -20.12
N ARG A 112 -12.06 4.82 -18.93
CA ARG A 112 -12.61 3.46 -18.78
C ARG A 112 -13.08 3.17 -17.37
N ASN A 113 -14.07 2.28 -17.27
CA ASN A 113 -14.56 1.73 -16.02
C ASN A 113 -14.34 0.22 -16.02
N PHE A 114 -13.69 -0.29 -14.96
CA PHE A 114 -13.43 -1.70 -14.74
C PHE A 114 -14.40 -2.20 -13.69
N SER A 115 -15.54 -2.72 -14.14
CA SER A 115 -16.64 -3.17 -13.29
C SER A 115 -16.63 -4.67 -13.11
N GLY A 116 -16.96 -5.15 -11.92
CA GLY A 116 -17.05 -6.59 -11.64
C GLY A 116 -17.01 -6.93 -10.16
N HIS A 117 -16.23 -6.23 -9.35
CA HIS A 117 -16.21 -6.45 -7.92
C HIS A 117 -17.56 -6.16 -7.26
N THR A 118 -17.94 -7.01 -6.32
CA THR A 118 -19.20 -6.85 -5.56
C THR A 118 -18.98 -6.31 -4.16
N GLY A 119 -17.73 -6.29 -3.68
CA GLY A 119 -17.29 -5.70 -2.43
C GLY A 119 -16.35 -4.52 -2.64
N ASP A 120 -16.05 -3.79 -1.57
CA ASP A 120 -15.11 -2.66 -1.60
C ASP A 120 -13.74 -3.10 -2.09
N ILE A 121 -13.13 -2.29 -2.94
CA ILE A 121 -11.75 -2.48 -3.38
C ILE A 121 -10.80 -2.17 -2.22
N THR A 122 -9.89 -3.07 -1.94
CA THR A 122 -8.90 -2.98 -0.85
C THR A 122 -7.54 -2.53 -1.33
N ASN A 123 -7.17 -2.89 -2.56
CA ASN A 123 -5.92 -2.49 -3.18
C ASN A 123 -6.03 -2.43 -4.71
N ILE A 124 -5.23 -1.54 -5.30
CA ILE A 124 -4.94 -1.47 -6.73
C ILE A 124 -3.44 -1.51 -6.84
N SER A 125 -2.90 -2.32 -7.74
CA SER A 125 -1.46 -2.42 -7.99
C SER A 125 -1.22 -2.44 -9.49
N MET A 126 -0.53 -1.42 -10.01
CA MET A 126 -0.12 -1.36 -11.41
C MET A 126 1.07 -2.30 -11.63
N SER A 127 1.11 -2.99 -12.77
CA SER A 127 2.30 -3.72 -13.21
C SER A 127 3.43 -2.73 -13.48
N PRO A 128 4.68 -2.98 -13.05
CA PRO A 128 5.77 -2.03 -13.30
C PRO A 128 6.31 -2.05 -14.74
N VAL A 129 5.81 -2.94 -15.61
CA VAL A 129 6.39 -3.17 -16.94
C VAL A 129 5.39 -3.08 -18.10
N ASP A 130 4.10 -3.15 -17.81
CA ASP A 130 3.04 -3.13 -18.83
C ASP A 130 1.74 -2.50 -18.30
N ASP A 131 0.75 -2.34 -19.19
CA ASP A 131 -0.55 -1.74 -18.89
C ASP A 131 -1.54 -2.70 -18.21
N MET A 132 -1.03 -3.64 -17.42
CA MET A 132 -1.83 -4.54 -16.61
C MET A 132 -1.90 -4.02 -15.17
N PHE A 133 -3.01 -4.28 -14.49
CA PHE A 133 -3.12 -4.00 -13.06
C PHE A 133 -3.97 -5.03 -12.33
N LEU A 134 -3.71 -5.16 -11.04
CA LEU A 134 -4.48 -5.98 -10.11
C LEU A 134 -5.42 -5.12 -9.29
N SER A 135 -6.57 -5.67 -8.98
CA SER A 135 -7.44 -5.13 -7.93
C SER A 135 -7.85 -6.24 -6.96
N SER A 136 -7.77 -5.96 -5.68
CA SER A 136 -8.23 -6.84 -4.60
C SER A 136 -9.49 -6.28 -3.99
N SER A 137 -10.37 -7.13 -3.47
CA SER A 137 -11.65 -6.69 -2.93
C SER A 137 -12.09 -7.52 -1.71
N LYS A 138 -12.93 -6.90 -0.88
CA LYS A 138 -13.64 -7.56 0.21
C LYS A 138 -14.65 -8.62 -0.26
N ASP A 139 -14.89 -8.74 -1.58
CA ASP A 139 -15.67 -9.85 -2.15
C ASP A 139 -14.88 -11.16 -2.25
N ASN A 140 -13.65 -11.19 -1.71
CA ASN A 140 -12.74 -12.31 -1.69
C ASN A 140 -12.27 -12.73 -3.09
N THR A 141 -12.20 -11.78 -4.02
CA THR A 141 -11.62 -12.00 -5.34
C THR A 141 -10.47 -11.04 -5.58
N VAL A 142 -9.54 -11.49 -6.42
CA VAL A 142 -8.50 -10.65 -7.02
C VAL A 142 -8.72 -10.69 -8.52
N ARG A 143 -8.70 -9.53 -9.16
CA ARG A 143 -8.92 -9.42 -10.59
C ARG A 143 -7.72 -8.81 -11.29
N LEU A 144 -7.39 -9.38 -12.44
CA LEU A 144 -6.38 -8.88 -13.35
C LEU A 144 -7.06 -8.15 -14.50
N TRP A 145 -6.58 -6.97 -14.82
CA TRP A 145 -7.13 -6.07 -15.84
C TRP A 145 -6.04 -5.60 -16.79
N SER A 146 -6.44 -5.11 -17.94
CA SER A 146 -5.58 -4.39 -18.88
C SER A 146 -6.20 -3.02 -19.16
N LEU A 147 -5.41 -1.95 -19.17
CA LEU A 147 -5.90 -0.61 -19.49
C LEU A 147 -6.54 -0.56 -20.88
N ASP A 148 -6.10 -1.41 -21.81
CA ASP A 148 -6.61 -1.45 -23.19
C ASP A 148 -7.95 -2.20 -23.34
N LYS A 149 -8.32 -3.05 -22.38
CA LYS A 149 -9.48 -3.93 -22.48
C LYS A 149 -10.58 -3.53 -21.51
N ALA A 150 -11.84 -3.52 -21.96
CA ALA A 150 -12.96 -3.18 -21.09
C ALA A 150 -13.31 -4.30 -20.08
N GLY A 151 -12.98 -5.55 -20.39
CA GLY A 151 -13.32 -6.70 -19.55
C GLY A 151 -12.19 -7.16 -18.64
N CYS A 152 -12.55 -7.88 -17.59
CA CYS A 152 -11.61 -8.57 -16.73
C CYS A 152 -10.80 -9.59 -17.53
N VAL A 153 -9.49 -9.56 -17.39
CA VAL A 153 -8.58 -10.53 -18.05
C VAL A 153 -8.59 -11.86 -17.29
N ALA A 154 -8.60 -11.77 -15.97
CA ALA A 154 -8.72 -12.93 -15.08
C ALA A 154 -9.37 -12.55 -13.76
N GLU A 155 -10.08 -13.53 -13.19
CA GLU A 155 -10.64 -13.46 -11.85
C GLU A 155 -10.11 -14.65 -11.05
N LEU A 156 -9.44 -14.34 -9.95
CA LEU A 156 -8.92 -15.34 -9.02
C LEU A 156 -9.89 -15.43 -7.85
N HIS A 157 -10.56 -16.56 -7.74
CA HIS A 157 -11.38 -16.88 -6.58
C HIS A 157 -10.50 -17.50 -5.50
N LEU A 158 -10.42 -16.85 -4.38
CA LEU A 158 -9.68 -17.37 -3.24
C LEU A 158 -10.52 -18.39 -2.48
N PRO A 159 -9.90 -19.37 -1.81
CA PRO A 159 -10.64 -20.35 -1.04
C PRO A 159 -11.61 -19.66 -0.07
N PRO A 160 -12.88 -20.09 -0.01
CA PRO A 160 -13.83 -19.52 0.92
C PRO A 160 -13.38 -19.84 2.34
N THR A 161 -12.92 -18.84 3.06
CA THR A 161 -12.76 -18.93 4.50
C THR A 161 -14.04 -18.43 5.14
N SER A 162 -14.61 -19.17 6.06
CA SER A 162 -15.79 -18.75 6.80
C SER A 162 -15.42 -17.57 7.70
N GLY A 163 -15.81 -16.35 7.30
CA GLY A 163 -15.57 -15.14 8.09
C GLY A 163 -14.14 -14.62 7.97
N LEU A 164 -13.72 -14.22 6.77
CA LEU A 164 -12.40 -13.66 6.49
C LEU A 164 -11.92 -12.68 7.56
N ALA A 165 -10.91 -13.06 8.30
CA ALA A 165 -10.24 -12.18 9.25
C ALA A 165 -9.61 -10.97 8.53
N SER A 166 -9.08 -11.17 7.31
CA SER A 166 -8.50 -10.13 6.45
C SER A 166 -9.04 -10.24 5.04
N ALA A 167 -9.29 -9.10 4.40
CA ALA A 167 -9.52 -9.07 2.97
C ALA A 167 -8.22 -9.43 2.22
N PRO A 168 -8.29 -9.98 1.00
CA PRO A 168 -7.10 -10.24 0.21
C PRO A 168 -6.41 -8.93 -0.21
N TYR A 169 -5.10 -8.99 -0.35
CA TYR A 169 -4.27 -7.96 -0.97
C TYR A 169 -3.44 -8.61 -2.06
N ALA A 170 -3.32 -7.95 -3.20
CA ALA A 170 -2.50 -8.41 -4.30
C ALA A 170 -1.61 -7.28 -4.81
N CYS A 171 -0.36 -7.59 -5.12
CA CYS A 171 0.57 -6.65 -5.71
C CYS A 171 1.55 -7.37 -6.64
N PHE A 172 2.03 -6.65 -7.65
CA PHE A 172 3.14 -7.11 -8.48
C PHE A 172 4.47 -6.99 -7.74
N ASP A 173 5.41 -7.85 -8.10
CA ASP A 173 6.81 -7.67 -7.77
C ASP A 173 7.46 -6.59 -8.64
N GLY A 174 8.69 -6.18 -8.33
CA GLY A 174 9.42 -5.15 -9.09
C GLY A 174 9.75 -5.54 -10.55
N SER A 175 9.68 -6.81 -10.91
CA SER A 175 9.91 -7.29 -12.28
C SER A 175 8.64 -7.33 -13.15
N GLY A 176 7.46 -7.30 -12.53
CA GLY A 176 6.16 -7.49 -13.19
C GLY A 176 5.92 -8.93 -13.72
N LEU A 177 6.83 -9.85 -13.42
CA LEU A 177 6.70 -11.25 -13.84
C LEU A 177 5.94 -12.09 -12.81
N VAL A 178 5.95 -11.66 -11.56
CA VAL A 178 5.30 -12.32 -10.44
C VAL A 178 4.30 -11.36 -9.79
N PHE A 179 3.22 -11.88 -9.29
CA PHE A 179 2.38 -11.17 -8.35
C PHE A 179 2.03 -12.06 -7.16
N GLY A 180 1.95 -11.43 -6.01
CA GLY A 180 1.56 -12.07 -4.77
C GLY A 180 0.10 -11.79 -4.41
N VAL A 181 -0.55 -12.74 -3.77
CA VAL A 181 -1.90 -12.61 -3.21
C VAL A 181 -1.89 -13.10 -1.78
N SER A 182 -2.21 -12.23 -0.84
CA SER A 182 -2.35 -12.60 0.57
C SER A 182 -3.76 -13.09 0.88
N THR A 183 -3.86 -14.15 1.68
CA THR A 183 -5.12 -14.72 2.13
C THR A 183 -5.06 -15.13 3.59
N SER A 184 -6.18 -15.04 4.30
CA SER A 184 -6.33 -15.71 5.59
C SER A 184 -6.64 -17.19 5.36
N LEU A 185 -5.99 -18.09 6.10
CA LEU A 185 -6.21 -19.54 5.96
C LEU A 185 -7.39 -20.03 6.81
N ASP A 186 -7.49 -19.53 8.05
CA ASP A 186 -8.57 -19.87 8.97
C ASP A 186 -8.72 -18.77 10.03
N ASP A 187 -9.95 -18.38 10.34
CA ASP A 187 -10.26 -17.39 11.36
C ASP A 187 -9.86 -17.81 12.77
N SER A 188 -9.87 -19.12 13.04
CA SER A 188 -9.56 -19.66 14.37
C SER A 188 -8.06 -19.73 14.64
N SER A 189 -7.25 -20.05 13.63
CA SER A 189 -5.79 -20.15 13.77
C SER A 189 -5.13 -18.77 13.72
N GLY A 190 -5.64 -17.84 12.91
CA GLY A 190 -5.01 -16.58 12.60
C GLY A 190 -3.79 -16.74 11.68
N ASP A 191 -3.71 -17.86 10.97
CA ASP A 191 -2.66 -18.12 9.99
C ASP A 191 -3.01 -17.50 8.64
N HIS A 192 -1.99 -17.10 7.91
CA HIS A 192 -2.12 -16.47 6.59
C HIS A 192 -1.25 -17.21 5.57
N ALA A 193 -1.61 -17.08 4.32
CA ALA A 193 -0.77 -17.52 3.21
C ALA A 193 -0.56 -16.40 2.20
N ILE A 194 0.59 -16.44 1.53
CA ILE A 194 0.90 -15.63 0.37
C ILE A 194 1.04 -16.59 -0.80
N HIS A 195 0.21 -16.44 -1.80
CA HIS A 195 0.24 -17.22 -3.03
C HIS A 195 0.97 -16.43 -4.11
N LEU A 196 2.02 -17.02 -4.71
CA LEU A 196 2.77 -16.39 -5.79
C LEU A 196 2.32 -16.96 -7.14
N TYR A 197 2.03 -16.09 -8.08
CA TYR A 197 1.58 -16.40 -9.42
C TYR A 197 2.56 -15.86 -10.48
N ASP A 198 2.79 -16.64 -11.53
CA ASP A 198 3.43 -16.13 -12.75
C ASP A 198 2.41 -15.27 -13.52
N ALA A 199 2.72 -14.00 -13.73
CA ALA A 199 1.83 -13.04 -14.39
C ALA A 199 1.47 -13.45 -15.83
N ARG A 200 2.30 -14.27 -16.49
CA ARG A 200 2.05 -14.80 -17.84
C ARG A 200 1.30 -16.13 -17.84
N ASN A 201 1.31 -16.86 -16.72
CA ASN A 201 0.70 -18.19 -16.58
C ASN A 201 -0.16 -18.34 -15.33
N TYR A 202 -0.86 -17.27 -14.92
CA TYR A 202 -1.73 -17.27 -13.74
C TYR A 202 -2.84 -18.32 -13.76
N LYS A 203 -3.25 -18.79 -14.97
CA LYS A 203 -4.28 -19.84 -15.12
C LYS A 203 -3.84 -21.20 -14.60
N GLY A 204 -2.54 -21.44 -14.49
CA GLY A 204 -1.97 -22.65 -13.90
C GLY A 204 -2.10 -22.73 -12.38
N GLY A 205 -2.60 -21.69 -11.74
CA GLY A 205 -2.62 -21.54 -10.28
C GLY A 205 -1.31 -20.97 -9.74
N PRO A 206 -1.20 -20.84 -8.39
CA PRO A 206 0.02 -20.35 -7.77
C PRO A 206 1.15 -21.37 -7.94
N PHE A 207 2.36 -20.89 -8.23
CA PHE A 207 3.54 -21.75 -8.27
C PHE A 207 4.19 -21.91 -6.90
N SER A 208 3.88 -21.04 -5.94
CA SER A 208 4.35 -21.11 -4.56
C SER A 208 3.24 -20.67 -3.59
N GLU A 209 3.19 -21.34 -2.44
CA GLU A 209 2.34 -20.99 -1.31
C GLU A 209 3.21 -20.83 -0.08
N MET A 210 3.29 -19.62 0.43
CA MET A 210 4.07 -19.27 1.61
C MET A 210 3.15 -19.16 2.82
N LYS A 211 3.38 -19.94 3.87
CA LYS A 211 2.57 -19.91 5.09
C LYS A 211 3.25 -19.08 6.17
N VAL A 212 2.54 -18.07 6.66
CA VAL A 212 2.94 -17.28 7.81
C VAL A 212 2.02 -17.63 8.97
N THR A 213 2.56 -18.41 9.92
CA THR A 213 1.78 -18.88 11.06
C THR A 213 1.78 -17.86 12.18
N ARG A 214 0.66 -17.78 12.89
CA ARG A 214 0.53 -16.95 14.08
C ARG A 214 1.62 -17.28 15.12
N SER A 215 1.93 -18.54 15.30
CA SER A 215 2.97 -18.97 16.25
C SER A 215 4.36 -18.45 15.89
N SER A 216 4.68 -18.33 14.58
CA SER A 216 5.96 -17.75 14.14
C SER A 216 6.03 -16.24 14.46
N ILE A 217 4.91 -15.54 14.30
CA ILE A 217 4.80 -14.11 14.65
C ILE A 217 4.95 -13.93 16.17
N GLU A 218 4.23 -14.71 16.97
CA GLU A 218 4.31 -14.65 18.44
C GLU A 218 5.74 -14.93 18.95
N THR A 219 6.40 -15.94 18.39
CA THR A 219 7.79 -16.27 18.74
C THR A 219 8.75 -15.11 18.41
N ALA A 220 8.59 -14.50 17.23
CA ALA A 220 9.40 -13.36 16.82
C ALA A 220 9.16 -12.11 17.70
N LEU A 221 7.93 -11.85 18.11
CA LEU A 221 7.57 -10.78 19.04
C LEU A 221 8.17 -11.01 20.43
N GLN A 222 8.07 -12.22 20.95
CA GLN A 222 8.68 -12.60 22.23
C GLN A 222 10.21 -12.47 22.18
N GLY A 223 10.84 -12.82 21.06
CA GLY A 223 12.27 -12.60 20.82
C GLY A 223 12.68 -11.11 20.87
N LYS A 224 11.75 -10.19 20.64
CA LYS A 224 11.93 -8.73 20.82
C LYS A 224 11.56 -8.24 22.24
N GLY A 225 11.26 -9.14 23.17
CA GLY A 225 10.91 -8.79 24.55
C GLY A 225 9.44 -8.40 24.76
N ILE A 226 8.58 -8.63 23.79
CA ILE A 226 7.13 -8.37 23.92
C ILE A 226 6.48 -9.49 24.76
N GLY A 227 5.75 -9.11 25.80
CA GLY A 227 5.07 -10.06 26.69
C GLY A 227 4.05 -10.93 25.94
N GLY A 228 3.83 -12.16 26.42
CA GLY A 228 3.03 -13.17 25.73
C GLY A 228 1.59 -12.73 25.40
N ASP A 229 0.91 -12.04 26.31
CA ASP A 229 -0.46 -11.55 26.11
C ASP A 229 -0.52 -10.47 25.00
N VAL A 230 0.45 -9.55 24.99
CA VAL A 230 0.58 -8.52 23.97
C VAL A 230 0.96 -9.14 22.63
N ALA A 231 1.92 -10.06 22.61
CA ALA A 231 2.31 -10.80 21.42
C ALA A 231 1.11 -11.56 20.81
N SER A 232 0.31 -12.23 21.64
CA SER A 232 -0.91 -12.91 21.21
C SER A 232 -1.99 -11.96 20.68
N THR A 233 -2.05 -10.74 21.20
CA THR A 233 -2.98 -9.70 20.70
C THR A 233 -2.52 -9.15 19.35
N LEU A 234 -1.23 -8.84 19.21
CA LEU A 234 -0.65 -8.29 17.99
C LEU A 234 -0.67 -9.31 16.83
N SER A 235 -0.38 -10.58 17.12
CA SER A 235 -0.37 -11.65 16.12
C SER A 235 -1.74 -11.94 15.48
N ARG A 236 -2.82 -11.45 16.07
CA ARG A 236 -4.19 -11.50 15.52
C ARG A 236 -4.54 -10.27 14.66
N GLY A 237 -3.58 -9.41 14.39
CA GLY A 237 -3.78 -8.24 13.53
C GLY A 237 -4.24 -8.65 12.14
N LYS A 238 -5.26 -7.95 11.62
CA LYS A 238 -5.73 -8.16 10.24
C LYS A 238 -4.73 -7.54 9.27
N TRP A 239 -4.32 -8.30 8.28
CA TRP A 239 -3.47 -7.79 7.22
C TRP A 239 -4.22 -6.72 6.42
N ASN A 240 -3.58 -5.60 6.18
CA ASN A 240 -4.17 -4.41 5.56
C ASN A 240 -3.36 -3.86 4.39
N SER A 241 -2.15 -4.37 4.17
CA SER A 241 -1.30 -4.02 3.04
C SER A 241 -0.30 -5.14 2.73
N MET A 242 0.15 -5.20 1.49
CA MET A 242 1.21 -6.07 1.03
C MET A 242 1.96 -5.38 -0.11
N THR A 243 3.28 -5.41 -0.06
CA THR A 243 4.12 -4.88 -1.13
C THR A 243 5.43 -5.65 -1.21
N PHE A 244 5.94 -5.86 -2.43
CA PHE A 244 7.29 -6.36 -2.65
C PHE A 244 8.29 -5.20 -2.56
N ASN A 245 9.51 -5.53 -2.19
CA ASN A 245 10.63 -4.66 -2.49
C ASN A 245 10.97 -4.75 -4.00
N LYS A 246 11.81 -3.85 -4.50
CA LYS A 246 12.12 -3.76 -5.93
C LYS A 246 12.83 -5.00 -6.47
N SER A 247 13.69 -5.64 -5.66
CA SER A 247 14.40 -6.87 -6.02
C SER A 247 13.52 -8.13 -5.97
N GLY A 248 12.34 -8.06 -5.33
CA GLY A 248 11.40 -9.18 -5.19
C GLY A 248 11.81 -10.22 -4.14
N ASP A 249 12.89 -9.99 -3.40
CA ASP A 249 13.40 -10.93 -2.39
C ASP A 249 12.77 -10.76 -1.01
N GLN A 250 12.02 -9.67 -0.78
CA GLN A 250 11.30 -9.41 0.44
C GLN A 250 9.86 -8.96 0.17
N ILE A 251 8.96 -9.39 1.04
CA ILE A 251 7.56 -8.98 1.05
C ILE A 251 7.29 -8.28 2.38
N LEU A 252 6.84 -7.04 2.33
CA LEU A 252 6.38 -6.29 3.49
C LEU A 252 4.87 -6.47 3.61
N ILE A 253 4.43 -6.94 4.76
CA ILE A 253 3.03 -7.04 5.13
C ILE A 253 2.76 -6.03 6.22
N GLY A 254 1.77 -5.20 6.03
CA GLY A 254 1.21 -4.37 7.09
C GLY A 254 -0.03 -5.02 7.69
N ALA A 255 -0.23 -4.77 8.97
CA ALA A 255 -1.41 -5.21 9.68
C ALA A 255 -1.97 -4.10 10.58
N ASP A 256 -3.25 -4.22 10.95
CA ASP A 256 -3.79 -3.43 12.03
C ASP A 256 -3.02 -3.74 13.34
N LYS A 257 -3.27 -3.00 14.38
CA LYS A 257 -2.53 -3.06 15.66
C LYS A 257 -1.05 -2.69 15.56
N GLY A 258 -0.65 -2.08 14.43
CA GLY A 258 0.71 -1.55 14.24
C GLY A 258 1.77 -2.61 13.98
N LEU A 259 1.40 -3.77 13.48
CA LEU A 259 2.32 -4.87 13.18
C LEU A 259 2.76 -4.83 11.71
N GLY A 260 4.06 -4.78 11.47
CA GLY A 260 4.69 -4.98 10.17
C GLY A 260 5.48 -6.30 10.15
N LEU A 261 5.42 -7.03 9.05
CA LEU A 261 6.13 -8.30 8.86
C LEU A 261 6.99 -8.21 7.61
N ILE A 262 8.25 -8.60 7.72
CA ILE A 262 9.14 -8.80 6.57
C ILE A 262 9.26 -10.30 6.34
N VAL A 263 8.73 -10.76 5.22
CA VAL A 263 8.72 -12.16 4.80
C VAL A 263 9.72 -12.34 3.66
N ASP A 264 10.47 -13.43 3.67
CA ASP A 264 11.38 -13.80 2.59
C ASP A 264 10.56 -14.14 1.32
N GLY A 265 10.90 -13.53 0.19
CA GLY A 265 10.18 -13.70 -1.08
C GLY A 265 10.46 -15.04 -1.78
N PHE A 266 11.48 -15.80 -1.36
CA PHE A 266 11.89 -17.05 -1.99
C PHE A 266 11.76 -18.30 -1.11
N SER A 267 11.66 -18.14 0.22
CA SER A 267 11.69 -19.24 1.18
C SER A 267 10.32 -19.41 1.82
N ASP A 268 9.56 -20.37 1.44
CA ASP A 268 8.30 -20.91 2.04
C ASP A 268 7.61 -20.08 3.14
N GLY A 269 7.63 -18.74 3.04
CA GLY A 269 7.02 -17.83 3.99
C GLY A 269 7.84 -17.60 5.26
N LYS A 270 9.15 -17.76 5.21
CA LYS A 270 10.04 -17.49 6.34
C LYS A 270 9.90 -16.04 6.78
N LEU A 271 9.51 -15.86 8.03
CA LEU A 271 9.44 -14.55 8.67
C LEU A 271 10.86 -14.09 9.02
N ASN A 272 11.34 -13.05 8.34
CA ASN A 272 12.67 -12.49 8.60
C ASN A 272 12.64 -11.54 9.81
N HIS A 273 11.71 -10.58 9.80
CA HIS A 273 11.61 -9.60 10.88
C HIS A 273 10.16 -9.20 11.15
N VAL A 274 9.96 -8.79 12.40
CA VAL A 274 8.71 -8.15 12.86
C VAL A 274 9.02 -6.71 13.17
N LEU A 275 8.21 -5.79 12.65
CA LEU A 275 8.30 -4.36 12.90
C LEU A 275 7.11 -3.91 13.74
N LEU A 276 7.33 -2.95 14.61
CA LEU A 276 6.27 -2.42 15.46
C LEU A 276 6.16 -0.91 15.27
N ALA A 277 5.00 -0.46 14.83
CA ALA A 277 4.67 0.95 14.78
C ALA A 277 4.66 1.55 16.20
N GLU A 278 4.84 2.85 16.31
CA GLU A 278 4.77 3.55 17.58
C GLU A 278 3.42 3.31 18.27
N GLY A 279 3.45 2.98 19.55
CA GLY A 279 2.26 2.68 20.34
C GLY A 279 1.66 1.29 20.14
N ALA A 280 2.15 0.46 19.24
CA ALA A 280 1.61 -0.88 18.97
C ALA A 280 1.49 -1.75 20.22
N ALA A 281 2.46 -1.70 21.12
CA ALA A 281 2.46 -2.48 22.35
C ALA A 281 1.52 -1.95 23.45
N THR A 282 1.14 -0.67 23.40
CA THR A 282 0.37 0.02 24.45
C THR A 282 -1.02 0.45 23.98
N GLN A 283 -1.19 0.74 22.71
CA GLN A 283 -2.41 1.26 22.08
C GLN A 283 -2.71 0.52 20.77
N ALA A 284 -2.67 -0.79 20.79
CA ALA A 284 -2.81 -1.65 19.61
C ALA A 284 -4.05 -1.34 18.75
N ASP A 285 -5.15 -0.94 19.36
CA ASP A 285 -6.41 -0.68 18.63
C ASP A 285 -6.37 0.57 17.75
N THR A 286 -5.44 1.49 17.98
CA THR A 286 -5.28 2.73 17.20
C THR A 286 -4.07 2.69 16.26
N ALA A 287 -3.11 1.82 16.53
CA ALA A 287 -1.91 1.67 15.71
C ALA A 287 -2.23 0.89 14.42
N THR A 288 -1.67 1.34 13.31
CA THR A 288 -1.73 0.62 12.02
C THR A 288 -0.35 0.61 11.41
N PHE A 289 -0.07 -0.43 10.65
CA PHE A 289 1.13 -0.50 9.82
C PHE A 289 0.70 -0.59 8.35
N SER A 290 1.12 0.37 7.54
CA SER A 290 0.90 0.41 6.09
C SER A 290 2.13 1.04 5.43
N GLY A 291 3.29 0.48 5.76
CA GLY A 291 4.57 1.00 5.32
C GLY A 291 4.90 0.67 3.86
N CYS A 292 5.95 1.30 3.36
CA CYS A 292 6.51 1.03 2.05
C CYS A 292 8.04 0.86 2.13
N PHE A 293 8.62 0.19 1.14
CA PHE A 293 10.05 0.19 0.92
C PHE A 293 10.50 1.48 0.24
N THR A 294 11.76 1.87 0.47
CA THR A 294 12.45 2.82 -0.40
C THR A 294 12.90 2.12 -1.68
N PRO A 295 13.08 2.85 -2.81
CA PRO A 295 13.48 2.26 -4.10
C PRO A 295 14.81 1.51 -4.10
N GLU A 296 15.67 1.76 -3.12
CA GLU A 296 16.96 1.06 -2.94
C GLU A 296 16.82 -0.24 -2.10
N ASP A 297 15.63 -0.63 -1.69
CA ASP A 297 15.35 -1.80 -0.86
C ASP A 297 16.03 -1.80 0.53
N ARG A 298 16.52 -0.65 0.96
CA ARG A 298 17.32 -0.52 2.20
C ARG A 298 16.49 -0.14 3.40
N THR A 299 15.47 0.67 3.21
CA THR A 299 14.70 1.25 4.30
C THR A 299 13.21 0.99 4.13
N ILE A 300 12.55 0.75 5.24
CA ILE A 300 11.09 0.66 5.34
C ILE A 300 10.59 1.87 6.11
N LEU A 301 9.55 2.48 5.61
CA LEU A 301 8.92 3.66 6.17
C LEU A 301 7.51 3.32 6.65
N ASN A 302 7.09 3.81 7.80
CA ASN A 302 5.72 3.73 8.25
C ASN A 302 5.31 4.99 9.01
N GLY A 303 4.14 5.51 8.67
CA GLY A 303 3.53 6.60 9.41
C GLY A 303 2.87 6.13 10.70
N ASN A 304 2.99 6.90 11.77
CA ASN A 304 2.47 6.58 13.08
C ASN A 304 1.30 7.48 13.49
N HIS A 305 0.58 7.02 14.49
CA HIS A 305 -0.57 7.74 15.04
C HIS A 305 -0.16 9.06 15.74
N ASP A 306 1.05 9.14 16.26
CA ASP A 306 1.59 10.31 16.97
C ASP A 306 2.14 11.43 16.05
N GLY A 307 1.95 11.28 14.72
CA GLY A 307 2.46 12.25 13.73
C GLY A 307 3.90 12.03 13.32
N THR A 308 4.52 10.96 13.76
CA THR A 308 5.89 10.61 13.39
C THR A 308 5.94 9.59 12.27
N ILE A 309 7.10 9.46 11.63
CA ILE A 309 7.40 8.40 10.66
C ILE A 309 8.56 7.61 11.22
N THR A 310 8.40 6.31 11.37
CA THR A 310 9.51 5.43 11.76
C THR A 310 10.15 4.83 10.52
N CYS A 311 11.47 4.78 10.53
CA CYS A 311 12.30 4.20 9.48
C CYS A 311 13.04 2.98 10.05
N TRP A 312 13.02 1.87 9.32
CA TRP A 312 13.77 0.65 9.67
C TRP A 312 14.71 0.27 8.55
N ASP A 313 15.86 -0.25 8.89
CA ASP A 313 16.72 -0.97 7.97
C ASP A 313 16.06 -2.29 7.58
N ALA A 314 15.79 -2.49 6.29
CA ALA A 314 15.03 -3.63 5.78
C ALA A 314 15.74 -4.96 5.98
N LYS A 315 17.09 -4.96 6.03
CA LYS A 315 17.90 -6.16 6.18
C LYS A 315 17.99 -6.65 7.63
N SER A 316 18.13 -5.73 8.57
CA SER A 316 18.28 -6.06 9.99
C SER A 316 16.97 -5.98 10.79
N GLY A 317 15.93 -5.32 10.25
CA GLY A 317 14.69 -5.03 10.96
C GLY A 317 14.88 -4.09 12.17
N MET A 318 16.01 -3.38 12.23
CA MET A 318 16.33 -2.42 13.29
C MET A 318 15.83 -1.02 12.89
N MET A 319 15.29 -0.29 13.88
CA MET A 319 14.93 1.11 13.68
C MET A 319 16.19 1.93 13.40
N SER A 320 16.21 2.67 12.29
CA SER A 320 17.31 3.56 11.89
C SER A 320 17.09 4.97 12.38
N CYS A 321 15.90 5.53 12.14
CA CYS A 321 15.57 6.88 12.62
C CYS A 321 14.05 7.05 12.78
N LYS A 322 13.67 8.17 13.39
CA LYS A 322 12.30 8.62 13.53
C LYS A 322 12.24 10.07 13.03
N LEU A 323 11.29 10.36 12.14
CA LEU A 323 11.08 11.69 11.57
C LEU A 323 9.88 12.32 12.26
N GLU A 324 10.02 13.57 12.67
CA GLU A 324 8.98 14.35 13.34
C GLU A 324 8.59 15.54 12.48
N GLY A 325 7.30 15.87 12.39
CA GLY A 325 6.88 17.04 11.62
C GLY A 325 5.39 17.14 11.30
N HIS A 326 4.61 16.07 11.44
CA HIS A 326 3.17 16.15 11.28
C HIS A 326 2.48 16.46 12.61
N PRO A 327 1.44 17.33 12.59
CA PRO A 327 0.66 17.63 13.80
C PRO A 327 -0.32 16.53 14.20
N ASP A 328 -0.66 15.65 13.24
CA ASP A 328 -1.66 14.60 13.39
C ASP A 328 -1.12 13.26 12.85
N ARG A 329 -1.90 12.19 13.04
CA ARG A 329 -1.61 10.85 12.53
C ARG A 329 -1.16 10.88 11.06
N VAL A 330 -0.03 10.28 10.78
CA VAL A 330 0.45 10.02 9.42
C VAL A 330 -0.25 8.78 8.88
N GLY A 331 -1.19 8.98 7.96
CA GLY A 331 -1.98 7.90 7.37
C GLY A 331 -1.30 7.19 6.22
N CYS A 332 -0.49 7.92 5.44
CA CYS A 332 0.18 7.42 4.24
C CYS A 332 1.61 7.91 4.16
N VAL A 333 2.48 7.02 3.69
CA VAL A 333 3.88 7.33 3.36
C VAL A 333 4.21 6.67 2.02
N ALA A 334 4.92 7.38 1.16
CA ALA A 334 5.40 6.87 -0.12
C ALA A 334 6.83 7.36 -0.38
N ALA A 335 7.65 6.52 -0.99
CA ALA A 335 9.00 6.88 -1.44
C ALA A 335 8.99 7.19 -2.93
N ASN A 336 9.70 8.22 -3.32
CA ASN A 336 9.80 8.63 -4.72
C ASN A 336 10.62 7.60 -5.51
N PRO A 337 10.12 7.10 -6.66
CA PRO A 337 10.81 6.05 -7.41
C PRO A 337 12.10 6.50 -8.09
N LYS A 338 12.32 7.82 -8.24
CA LYS A 338 13.50 8.37 -8.96
C LYS A 338 14.38 9.27 -8.13
N PHE A 339 13.82 9.97 -7.17
CA PHE A 339 14.55 11.02 -6.46
C PHE A 339 14.63 10.72 -4.97
N ALA A 340 15.67 11.21 -4.31
CA ALA A 340 15.81 11.13 -2.86
C ALA A 340 14.76 12.02 -2.17
N GLN A 341 13.52 11.57 -2.20
CA GLN A 341 12.36 12.27 -1.65
C GLN A 341 11.36 11.28 -1.08
N ILE A 342 10.75 11.64 0.01
CA ILE A 342 9.63 10.91 0.63
C ILE A 342 8.43 11.84 0.70
N ALA A 343 7.26 11.31 0.43
CA ALA A 343 6.00 11.96 0.72
C ALA A 343 5.34 11.29 1.92
N SER A 344 4.80 12.10 2.82
CA SER A 344 3.99 11.61 3.92
C SER A 344 2.78 12.50 4.13
N SER A 345 1.70 11.95 4.63
CA SER A 345 0.47 12.73 4.73
C SER A 345 -0.35 12.42 5.97
N CYS A 346 -0.80 13.48 6.60
CA CYS A 346 -1.91 13.57 7.54
C CYS A 346 -3.06 14.35 6.86
N SER A 347 -3.52 15.44 7.44
CA SER A 347 -4.32 16.46 6.75
C SER A 347 -3.48 17.35 5.80
N ASN A 348 -2.16 17.33 5.95
CA ASN A 348 -1.20 18.01 5.09
C ASN A 348 -0.25 16.97 4.46
N THR A 349 0.18 17.21 3.23
CA THR A 349 1.20 16.38 2.59
C THR A 349 2.55 17.08 2.70
N ALA A 350 3.51 16.42 3.35
CA ALA A 350 4.88 16.87 3.48
C ALA A 350 5.78 16.12 2.50
N LEU A 351 6.64 16.85 1.80
CA LEU A 351 7.71 16.31 0.97
C LEU A 351 9.03 16.48 1.72
N TRP A 352 9.72 15.37 1.99
CA TRP A 352 10.98 15.31 2.71
C TRP A 352 12.11 15.11 1.71
N THR A 353 13.21 15.83 1.90
CA THR A 353 14.37 15.83 1.01
C THR A 353 15.66 15.81 1.81
N TRP A 354 16.76 15.34 1.20
CA TRP A 354 18.10 15.30 1.78
C TRP A 354 18.96 16.48 1.34
#